data_77ce34dc0d56fde00134eb82642bb14b
#
_entry.id   77ce34dc0d56fde00134eb82642bb14b
#
_cell.length_a   1.000
_cell.length_b   1.000
_cell.length_c   1.000
_cell.angle_alpha   90.00
_cell.angle_beta   90.00
_cell.angle_gamma   90.00
#
_symmetry.space_group_name_H-M   'P 1'
#
loop_
_entity.id
_entity.type
_entity.pdbx_description
1 polymer ?
#
loop_
_entity_poly.entity_id
_entity_poly.type
_entity_poly.pdbx_seq_one_letter_code
_entity_poly.pdbx_strand_id
1 'polypeptide(L)'
;MSKRIAGPEIERLIQLLARVPGLGPRSARRAALHLIKKKDALLRPLSAAMAEAVEHVKICSTCGNIDTSDPCTICTDPRRDGATLIVVEDVGDLWALERAGAMEARFHVLGGTLSPLDGIGPDQLNIRRLVERVAEG
;
A
#
# COMPACT_ATOMS: atom_id res chain seq x y z
N MET A 1 2.61 23.85 21.11
CA MET A 1 1.22 23.50 20.81
C MET A 1 0.71 24.32 19.64
N SER A 2 0.13 23.69 18.66
CA SER A 2 -0.47 24.42 17.55
C SER A 2 -1.79 25.05 18.00
N LYS A 3 -2.04 26.27 17.53
CA LYS A 3 -3.26 26.99 17.83
C LYS A 3 -4.44 26.35 17.09
N ARG A 4 -5.55 26.16 17.79
CA ARG A 4 -6.80 25.73 17.16
C ARG A 4 -7.35 26.85 16.29
N ILE A 5 -7.73 26.52 15.07
CA ILE A 5 -8.30 27.48 14.12
C ILE A 5 -9.70 27.07 13.64
N ALA A 6 -10.14 25.87 14.02
CA ALA A 6 -11.45 25.34 13.57
C ALA A 6 -11.98 24.35 14.62
N GLY A 7 -13.16 23.81 14.36
CA GLY A 7 -13.79 22.85 15.25
C GLY A 7 -13.02 21.52 15.34
N PRO A 8 -13.34 20.68 16.34
CA PRO A 8 -12.56 19.47 16.61
C PRO A 8 -12.54 18.48 15.43
N GLU A 9 -13.60 18.40 14.66
CA GLU A 9 -13.64 17.50 13.48
C GLU A 9 -12.66 17.93 12.41
N ILE A 10 -12.53 19.24 12.19
CA ILE A 10 -11.60 19.80 11.21
C ILE A 10 -10.17 19.67 11.71
N GLU A 11 -9.94 19.97 12.98
CA GLU A 11 -8.62 19.83 13.59
C GLU A 11 -8.13 18.38 13.53
N ARG A 12 -9.02 17.43 13.78
CA ARG A 12 -8.68 15.99 13.69
C ARG A 12 -8.32 15.61 12.26
N LEU A 13 -9.06 16.10 11.27
CA LEU A 13 -8.76 15.84 9.86
C LEU A 13 -7.37 16.36 9.50
N ILE A 14 -7.05 17.59 9.91
CA ILE A 14 -5.73 18.18 9.66
C ILE A 14 -4.63 17.35 10.32
N GLN A 15 -4.82 16.95 11.57
CA GLN A 15 -3.84 16.16 12.31
C GLN A 15 -3.56 14.82 11.64
N LEU A 16 -4.61 14.15 11.16
CA LEU A 16 -4.46 12.85 10.50
C LEU A 16 -3.80 12.99 9.13
N LEU A 17 -4.18 14.01 8.35
CA LEU A 17 -3.54 14.26 7.07
C LEU A 17 -2.05 14.58 7.24
N ALA A 18 -1.68 15.28 8.31
CA ALA A 18 -0.28 15.61 8.58
C ALA A 18 0.58 14.36 8.89
N ARG A 19 -0.04 13.22 9.18
CA ARG A 19 0.67 11.96 9.41
C ARG A 19 0.96 11.21 8.10
N VAL A 20 0.39 11.63 6.99
CA VAL A 20 0.63 11.00 5.69
C VAL A 20 2.00 11.47 5.17
N PRO A 21 2.88 10.54 4.75
CA PRO A 21 4.17 10.93 4.17
C PRO A 21 3.97 11.88 2.98
N GLY A 22 4.77 12.94 2.95
CA GLY A 22 4.66 13.97 1.93
C GLY A 22 3.74 15.12 2.29
N LEU A 23 2.94 14.98 3.36
CA LEU A 23 2.08 16.05 3.85
C LEU A 23 2.63 16.58 5.17
N GLY A 24 3.28 17.72 5.13
CA GLY A 24 3.67 18.44 6.35
C GLY A 24 2.46 19.19 6.92
N PRO A 25 2.63 19.86 8.08
CA PRO A 25 1.51 20.58 8.73
C PRO A 25 0.85 21.62 7.82
N ARG A 26 1.64 22.37 7.05
CA ARG A 26 1.11 23.39 6.14
C ARG A 26 0.33 22.74 4.99
N SER A 27 0.89 21.71 4.38
CA SER A 27 0.23 20.99 3.28
C SER A 27 -1.04 20.31 3.77
N ALA A 28 -1.03 19.75 4.98
CA ALA A 28 -2.20 19.12 5.58
C ALA A 28 -3.35 20.12 5.77
N ARG A 29 -3.04 21.32 6.26
CA ARG A 29 -4.06 22.38 6.41
C ARG A 29 -4.64 22.79 5.06
N ARG A 30 -3.78 22.94 4.05
CA ARG A 30 -4.23 23.29 2.69
C ARG A 30 -5.09 22.19 2.07
N ALA A 31 -4.68 20.95 2.25
CA ALA A 31 -5.44 19.79 1.75
C ALA A 31 -6.80 19.71 2.43
N ALA A 32 -6.84 19.84 3.75
CA ALA A 32 -8.09 19.80 4.51
C ALA A 32 -9.05 20.89 4.04
N LEU A 33 -8.55 22.11 3.89
CA LEU A 33 -9.36 23.23 3.43
C LEU A 33 -9.92 22.98 2.03
N HIS A 34 -9.08 22.47 1.13
CA HIS A 34 -9.53 22.15 -0.23
C HIS A 34 -10.63 21.09 -0.22
N LEU A 35 -10.45 20.03 0.55
CA LEU A 35 -11.45 18.97 0.68
C LEU A 35 -12.77 19.51 1.23
N ILE A 36 -12.71 20.34 2.25
CA ILE A 36 -13.91 20.92 2.88
C ILE A 36 -14.66 21.81 1.89
N LYS A 37 -13.94 22.64 1.13
CA LYS A 37 -14.55 23.48 0.10
C LYS A 37 -15.19 22.65 -1.01
N LYS A 38 -14.68 21.45 -1.27
CA LYS A 38 -15.19 20.49 -2.25
C LYS A 38 -15.89 19.35 -1.57
N LYS A 39 -16.70 19.64 -0.56
CA LYS A 39 -17.31 18.62 0.30
C LYS A 39 -18.02 17.52 -0.48
N ASP A 40 -18.95 17.91 -1.37
CA ASP A 40 -19.74 16.92 -2.11
C ASP A 40 -19.02 16.34 -3.32
N ALA A 41 -18.20 17.15 -3.99
CA ALA A 41 -17.51 16.71 -5.21
C ALA A 41 -16.26 15.86 -4.93
N LEU A 42 -15.62 16.05 -3.77
CA LEU A 42 -14.35 15.37 -3.48
C LEU A 42 -14.29 14.75 -2.09
N LEU A 43 -14.59 15.51 -1.03
CA LEU A 43 -14.44 14.97 0.34
C LEU A 43 -15.32 13.74 0.58
N ARG A 44 -16.59 13.81 0.18
CA ARG A 44 -17.53 12.71 0.39
C ARG A 44 -17.13 11.45 -0.40
N PRO A 45 -16.82 11.54 -1.70
CA PRO A 45 -16.34 10.37 -2.45
C PRO A 45 -15.02 9.83 -1.92
N LEU A 46 -14.09 10.72 -1.52
CA LEU A 46 -12.80 10.30 -0.96
C LEU A 46 -12.99 9.55 0.36
N SER A 47 -13.85 10.08 1.23
CA SER A 47 -14.18 9.43 2.49
C SER A 47 -14.77 8.03 2.28
N ALA A 48 -15.68 7.89 1.33
CA ALA A 48 -16.28 6.60 0.99
C ALA A 48 -15.25 5.63 0.43
N ALA A 49 -14.37 6.11 -0.45
CA ALA A 49 -13.31 5.28 -1.03
C ALA A 49 -12.32 4.80 0.04
N MET A 50 -11.97 5.65 0.99
CA MET A 50 -11.11 5.27 2.10
C MET A 50 -11.75 4.19 2.97
N ALA A 51 -13.03 4.34 3.28
CA ALA A 51 -13.77 3.36 4.07
C ALA A 51 -13.83 2.00 3.35
N GLU A 52 -14.10 2.00 2.05
CA GLU A 52 -14.11 0.78 1.24
C GLU A 52 -12.73 0.11 1.21
N ALA A 53 -11.67 0.89 1.07
CA ALA A 53 -10.31 0.35 1.08
C ALA A 53 -10.01 -0.35 2.40
N VAL A 54 -10.39 0.26 3.54
CA VAL A 54 -10.19 -0.33 4.86
C VAL A 54 -10.88 -1.71 4.95
N GLU A 55 -12.07 -1.84 4.39
CA GLU A 55 -12.86 -3.07 4.48
C GLU A 55 -12.38 -4.18 3.53
N HIS A 56 -11.84 -3.82 2.37
CA HIS A 56 -11.60 -4.79 1.29
C HIS A 56 -10.13 -5.07 0.98
N VAL A 57 -9.21 -4.24 1.44
CA VAL A 57 -7.78 -4.43 1.17
C VAL A 57 -7.28 -5.71 1.85
N LYS A 58 -6.54 -6.53 1.10
CA LYS A 58 -5.97 -7.78 1.57
C LYS A 58 -4.52 -7.91 1.12
N ILE A 59 -3.72 -8.60 1.92
CA ILE A 59 -2.37 -8.97 1.54
C ILE A 59 -2.45 -10.35 0.89
N CYS A 60 -1.95 -10.45 -0.35
CA CYS A 60 -1.98 -11.71 -1.08
C CYS A 60 -1.19 -12.79 -0.34
N SER A 61 -1.84 -13.89 -0.01
CA SER A 61 -1.20 -15.01 0.72
C SER A 61 -0.13 -15.71 -0.13
N THR A 62 -0.17 -15.56 -1.45
CA THR A 62 0.80 -16.17 -2.34
C THR A 62 2.04 -15.31 -2.53
N CYS A 63 1.88 -14.02 -2.83
CA CYS A 63 3.01 -13.16 -3.22
C CYS A 63 3.28 -11.97 -2.29
N GLY A 64 2.36 -11.64 -1.40
CA GLY A 64 2.52 -10.48 -0.52
C GLY A 64 2.08 -9.15 -1.10
N ASN A 65 1.53 -9.13 -2.33
CA ASN A 65 0.97 -7.92 -2.92
C ASN A 65 -0.23 -7.42 -2.10
N ILE A 66 -0.56 -6.17 -2.25
CA ILE A 66 -1.77 -5.59 -1.66
C ILE A 66 -2.83 -5.46 -2.76
N ASP A 67 -3.99 -6.06 -2.55
CA ASP A 67 -5.06 -6.09 -3.52
C ASP A 67 -6.39 -6.21 -2.77
N THR A 68 -7.46 -6.41 -3.46
CA THR A 68 -8.78 -6.64 -2.87
C THR A 68 -9.25 -8.09 -3.04
N SER A 69 -8.40 -8.94 -3.61
CA SER A 69 -8.63 -10.36 -3.74
C SER A 69 -7.42 -11.16 -3.25
N ASP A 70 -7.63 -12.39 -2.82
CA ASP A 70 -6.55 -13.29 -2.39
C ASP A 70 -6.84 -14.69 -2.95
N PRO A 71 -6.03 -15.23 -3.88
CA PRO A 71 -4.80 -14.64 -4.44
C PRO A 71 -5.09 -13.38 -5.25
N CYS A 72 -4.07 -12.52 -5.38
CA CYS A 72 -4.25 -11.23 -6.05
C CYS A 72 -4.43 -11.38 -7.57
N THR A 73 -4.79 -10.27 -8.23
CA THR A 73 -5.03 -10.27 -9.68
C THR A 73 -3.81 -10.66 -10.49
N ILE A 74 -2.60 -10.38 -9.97
CA ILE A 74 -1.36 -10.78 -10.65
C ILE A 74 -1.15 -12.28 -10.54
N CYS A 75 -1.33 -12.84 -9.34
CA CYS A 75 -1.14 -14.28 -9.12
C CYS A 75 -2.16 -15.13 -9.87
N THR A 76 -3.35 -14.60 -10.13
CA THR A 76 -4.42 -15.32 -10.82
C THR A 76 -4.48 -15.03 -12.32
N ASP A 77 -3.60 -14.17 -12.84
CA ASP A 77 -3.58 -13.83 -14.26
C ASP A 77 -2.92 -14.98 -15.07
N PRO A 78 -3.68 -15.69 -15.90
CA PRO A 78 -3.13 -16.83 -16.64
C PRO A 78 -2.19 -16.43 -17.77
N ARG A 79 -2.15 -15.15 -18.16
CA ARG A 79 -1.28 -14.65 -19.23
C ARG A 79 0.16 -14.47 -18.77
N ARG A 80 0.42 -14.53 -17.47
CA ARG A 80 1.75 -14.28 -16.92
C ARG A 80 2.61 -15.54 -16.98
N ASP A 81 3.90 -15.32 -17.27
CA ASP A 81 4.88 -16.39 -17.28
C ASP A 81 5.09 -16.96 -15.88
N GLY A 82 4.67 -18.21 -15.68
CA GLY A 82 4.82 -18.89 -14.40
C GLY A 82 6.25 -19.34 -14.10
N ALA A 83 7.14 -19.30 -15.10
CA ALA A 83 8.54 -19.71 -14.92
C ALA A 83 9.42 -18.56 -14.40
N THR A 84 8.96 -17.32 -14.50
CA THR A 84 9.72 -16.14 -14.06
C THR A 84 9.09 -15.54 -12.81
N LEU A 85 9.88 -15.43 -11.76
CA LEU A 85 9.47 -14.87 -10.50
C LEU A 85 10.38 -13.70 -10.14
N ILE A 86 9.80 -12.50 -10.03
CA ILE A 86 10.55 -11.29 -9.65
C ILE A 86 10.35 -11.06 -8.16
N VAL A 87 11.44 -11.07 -7.42
CA VAL A 87 11.43 -10.84 -5.96
C VAL A 87 11.71 -9.36 -5.71
N VAL A 88 10.83 -8.71 -4.96
CA VAL A 88 10.97 -7.29 -4.61
C VAL A 88 10.92 -7.12 -3.09
N GLU A 89 11.48 -6.02 -2.60
CA GLU A 89 11.50 -5.74 -1.17
C GLU A 89 10.14 -5.32 -0.66
N ASP A 90 9.44 -4.47 -1.41
CA ASP A 90 8.19 -3.87 -0.96
C ASP A 90 7.17 -3.82 -2.08
N VAL A 91 5.90 -3.70 -1.69
CA VAL A 91 4.76 -3.60 -2.61
C VAL A 91 4.92 -2.43 -3.58
N GLY A 92 5.47 -1.30 -3.10
CA GLY A 92 5.71 -0.13 -3.94
C GLY A 92 6.57 -0.45 -5.16
N ASP A 93 7.58 -1.31 -4.99
CA ASP A 93 8.44 -1.73 -6.09
C ASP A 93 7.67 -2.57 -7.11
N LEU A 94 6.80 -3.46 -6.63
CA LEU A 94 5.95 -4.26 -7.50
C LEU A 94 5.03 -3.37 -8.33
N TRP A 95 4.37 -2.44 -7.67
CA TRP A 95 3.45 -1.52 -8.35
C TRP A 95 4.17 -0.65 -9.39
N ALA A 96 5.40 -0.23 -9.10
CA ALA A 96 6.19 0.56 -10.04
C ALA A 96 6.55 -0.25 -11.29
N LEU A 97 6.97 -1.51 -11.11
CA LEU A 97 7.30 -2.39 -12.22
C LEU A 97 6.07 -2.74 -13.06
N GLU A 98 4.93 -2.98 -12.41
CA GLU A 98 3.67 -3.24 -13.11
C GLU A 98 3.21 -2.03 -13.92
N ARG A 99 3.33 -0.83 -13.36
CA ARG A 99 2.97 0.39 -14.08
C ARG A 99 3.84 0.61 -15.30
N ALA A 100 5.12 0.24 -15.23
CA ALA A 100 6.02 0.33 -16.36
C ALA A 100 5.69 -0.67 -17.47
N GLY A 101 4.97 -1.75 -17.14
CA GLY A 101 4.55 -2.75 -18.12
C GLY A 101 5.69 -3.52 -18.76
N ALA A 102 6.85 -3.56 -18.09
CA ALA A 102 8.06 -4.10 -18.69
C ALA A 102 8.10 -5.62 -18.78
N MET A 103 7.35 -6.32 -17.91
CA MET A 103 7.43 -7.78 -17.83
C MET A 103 6.07 -8.38 -17.51
N GLU A 104 5.78 -9.53 -18.10
CA GLU A 104 4.59 -10.33 -17.80
C GLU A 104 4.97 -11.49 -16.86
N ALA A 105 5.61 -11.16 -15.76
CA ALA A 105 6.08 -12.13 -14.78
C ALA A 105 5.18 -12.14 -13.54
N ARG A 106 5.43 -13.12 -12.68
CA ARG A 106 4.84 -13.15 -11.35
C ARG A 106 5.80 -12.52 -10.37
N PHE A 107 5.28 -12.11 -9.22
CA PHE A 107 6.05 -11.36 -8.22
C PHE A 107 6.04 -12.05 -6.87
N HIS A 108 7.02 -11.70 -6.06
CA HIS A 108 7.06 -12.08 -4.66
C HIS A 108 7.58 -10.90 -3.83
N VAL A 109 6.78 -10.45 -2.87
CA VAL A 109 7.10 -9.30 -2.02
C VAL A 109 7.62 -9.81 -0.68
N LEU A 110 8.84 -9.39 -0.33
CA LEU A 110 9.47 -9.78 0.94
C LEU A 110 8.93 -8.98 2.12
N GLY A 111 8.53 -7.73 1.90
CA GLY A 111 8.05 -6.85 2.95
C GLY A 111 9.15 -6.08 3.65
N GLY A 112 10.36 -6.06 3.08
CA GLY A 112 11.51 -5.37 3.62
C GLY A 112 12.81 -6.06 3.25
N THR A 113 13.88 -5.70 3.95
CA THR A 113 15.19 -6.34 3.80
C THR A 113 15.65 -6.90 5.14
N LEU A 114 16.53 -7.90 5.08
CA LEU A 114 17.16 -8.42 6.30
C LEU A 114 17.95 -7.31 6.98
N SER A 115 17.69 -7.09 8.26
CA SER A 115 18.40 -6.09 9.05
C SER A 115 18.55 -6.58 10.50
N PRO A 116 19.68 -7.20 10.83
CA PRO A 116 19.91 -7.66 12.20
C PRO A 116 19.86 -6.53 13.23
N LEU A 117 20.29 -5.32 12.85
CA LEU A 117 20.28 -4.17 13.75
C LEU A 117 18.86 -3.71 14.10
N ASP A 118 17.92 -3.88 13.17
CA ASP A 118 16.52 -3.51 13.39
C ASP A 118 15.68 -4.71 13.83
N GLY A 119 16.29 -5.86 14.05
CA GLY A 119 15.60 -7.08 14.44
C GLY A 119 14.81 -7.71 13.32
N ILE A 120 15.12 -7.37 12.06
CA ILE A 120 14.41 -7.93 10.90
C ILE A 120 15.18 -9.16 10.40
N GLY A 121 14.68 -10.33 10.74
CA GLY A 121 15.20 -11.60 10.27
C GLY A 121 14.26 -12.24 9.25
N PRO A 122 14.58 -13.45 8.79
CA PRO A 122 13.74 -14.15 7.80
C PRO A 122 12.29 -14.35 8.23
N ASP A 123 12.02 -14.41 9.53
CA ASP A 123 10.66 -14.61 10.05
C ASP A 123 9.78 -13.37 9.89
N GLN A 124 10.39 -12.18 9.83
CA GLN A 124 9.67 -10.93 9.61
C GLN A 124 9.45 -10.65 8.13
N LEU A 125 10.09 -11.44 7.26
CA LEU A 125 9.99 -11.30 5.81
C LEU A 125 9.28 -12.52 5.24
N ASN A 126 8.71 -12.37 4.05
CA ASN A 126 7.97 -13.42 3.36
C ASN A 126 8.90 -14.42 2.65
N ILE A 127 9.95 -14.88 3.34
CA ILE A 127 10.97 -15.75 2.76
C ILE A 127 10.51 -17.22 2.72
N ARG A 128 9.86 -17.67 3.78
CA ARG A 128 9.36 -19.07 3.83
C ARG A 128 8.46 -19.37 2.65
N ARG A 129 7.52 -18.49 2.35
CA ARG A 129 6.61 -18.67 1.22
C ARG A 129 7.34 -18.63 -0.12
N LEU A 130 8.39 -17.80 -0.21
CA LEU A 130 9.24 -17.73 -1.40
C LEU A 130 9.90 -19.09 -1.66
N VAL A 131 10.48 -19.70 -0.63
CA VAL A 131 11.11 -21.02 -0.73
C VAL A 131 10.09 -22.06 -1.18
N GLU A 132 8.89 -22.04 -0.63
CA GLU A 132 7.80 -22.95 -1.03
C GLU A 132 7.44 -22.77 -2.50
N ARG A 133 7.32 -21.53 -2.98
CA ARG A 133 6.96 -21.24 -4.36
C ARG A 133 8.03 -21.73 -5.34
N VAL A 134 9.30 -21.54 -5.01
CA VAL A 134 10.41 -22.01 -5.83
C VAL A 134 10.43 -23.54 -5.88
N ALA A 135 10.16 -24.20 -4.76
CA ALA A 135 10.12 -25.66 -4.68
C ALA A 135 8.95 -26.27 -5.48
N GLU A 136 7.83 -25.53 -5.58
CA GLU A 136 6.67 -25.97 -6.35
C GLU A 136 6.91 -25.87 -7.87
N GLY A 137 7.97 -25.17 -8.27
CA GLY A 137 8.33 -24.97 -9.64
C GLY A 137 7.66 -23.82 -10.30
#